data_f23aa4d9850a2d665b57d7eb575bdd88
#
_entry.id   f23aa4d9850a2d665b57d7eb575bdd88
#
_cell.length_a   1.000
_cell.length_b   1.000
_cell.length_c   1.000
_cell.angle_alpha   90.00
_cell.angle_beta   90.00
_cell.angle_gamma   90.00
#
_symmetry.space_group_name_H-M   'P 1'
#
loop_
_entity.id
_entity.type
_entity.pdbx_description
1 polymer ?
#
loop_
_entity_poly.entity_id
_entity_poly.type
_entity_poly.pdbx_seq_one_letter_code
_entity_poly.pdbx_strand_id
1 'polypeptide(L)'
;IDDLLKDLKNKYKIKMPFKGGFKGVSFLILIAFVIWLATGFYRVEPDEQGVELLFGKWNESTTDPGLHYFFPTPIGKVLTPKVEAIRKINVGFRSNGNSTRDVLEESMMLTSDQNISDLDYTVLYRIKDAGQFLFNLRDPEETVKVISESVLREVVGQTNLEGLLTVSRQSVERDSRSLLQELLD
;
A
#
# COMPACT_ATOMS: atom_id res chain seq x y z
N ILE A 1 52.02 11.25 7.43
CA ILE A 1 50.72 10.52 7.46
C ILE A 1 50.87 9.27 8.31
N ASP A 2 52.00 8.58 8.23
CA ASP A 2 52.27 7.36 9.01
C ASP A 2 52.39 7.60 10.51
N ASP A 3 52.91 8.76 10.92
CA ASP A 3 53.05 9.10 12.34
C ASP A 3 51.70 9.44 12.99
N LEU A 4 50.78 10.05 12.27
CA LEU A 4 49.39 10.30 12.73
C LEU A 4 48.61 9.00 12.90
N LEU A 5 48.82 8.02 12.03
CA LEU A 5 48.18 6.70 12.14
C LEU A 5 48.76 5.89 13.31
N LYS A 6 50.03 6.05 13.63
CA LYS A 6 50.65 5.44 14.81
C LYS A 6 50.17 6.04 16.12
N ASP A 7 49.98 7.34 16.17
CA ASP A 7 49.46 8.03 17.36
C ASP A 7 47.97 7.73 17.62
N LEU A 8 47.17 7.62 16.58
CA LEU A 8 45.79 7.17 16.70
C LEU A 8 45.72 5.72 17.20
N LYS A 9 46.58 4.84 16.70
CA LYS A 9 46.64 3.45 17.13
C LYS A 9 47.12 3.29 18.59
N ASN A 10 47.92 4.22 19.10
CA ASN A 10 48.38 4.22 20.50
C ASN A 10 47.38 4.88 21.46
N LYS A 11 46.63 5.88 20.99
CA LYS A 11 45.64 6.64 21.79
C LYS A 11 44.35 5.86 22.01
N TYR A 12 44.00 5.02 21.06
CA TYR A 12 42.89 4.06 21.18
C TYR A 12 43.43 2.65 21.45
N LYS A 13 44.29 2.48 22.48
CA LYS A 13 44.49 1.17 23.11
C LYS A 13 43.17 0.79 23.80
N ILE A 14 42.15 0.46 23.00
CA ILE A 14 41.08 -0.42 23.45
C ILE A 14 41.81 -1.70 23.85
N LYS A 15 42.05 -1.88 25.12
CA LYS A 15 42.48 -3.16 25.68
C LYS A 15 41.31 -4.12 25.40
N MET A 16 41.28 -4.66 24.18
CA MET A 16 40.43 -5.81 23.94
C MET A 16 40.87 -6.89 24.91
N PRO A 17 40.00 -7.41 25.78
CA PRO A 17 40.32 -8.50 26.67
C PRO A 17 40.38 -9.81 25.85
N PHE A 18 41.17 -9.80 24.77
CA PHE A 18 41.32 -10.91 23.85
C PHE A 18 42.55 -11.72 24.31
N LYS A 19 42.50 -12.30 25.50
CA LYS A 19 43.29 -13.50 25.77
C LYS A 19 42.55 -14.66 25.13
N GLY A 20 43.13 -15.09 24.01
CA GLY A 20 42.63 -16.07 23.08
C GLY A 20 41.94 -17.27 23.72
N GLY A 21 40.81 -17.59 23.21
CA GLY A 21 40.04 -18.76 23.58
C GLY A 21 38.59 -18.59 23.06
N PHE A 22 37.94 -19.68 22.92
CA PHE A 22 36.54 -19.83 22.52
C PHE A 22 35.58 -18.78 23.18
N LYS A 23 35.90 -18.34 24.41
CA LYS A 23 35.15 -17.32 25.18
C LYS A 23 35.19 -15.92 24.58
N GLY A 24 36.31 -15.52 23.94
CA GLY A 24 36.42 -14.19 23.33
C GLY A 24 35.62 -14.08 22.02
N VAL A 25 35.68 -15.13 21.21
CA VAL A 25 34.89 -15.22 19.98
C VAL A 25 33.39 -15.26 20.31
N SER A 26 32.99 -16.03 21.32
CA SER A 26 31.59 -16.10 21.79
C SER A 26 31.08 -14.73 22.27
N PHE A 27 31.90 -13.94 22.94
CA PHE A 27 31.55 -12.59 23.39
C PHE A 27 31.32 -11.62 22.22
N LEU A 28 32.16 -11.70 21.18
CA LEU A 28 31.97 -10.90 19.96
C LEU A 28 30.72 -11.29 19.20
N ILE A 29 30.41 -12.57 19.09
CA ILE A 29 29.20 -13.06 18.46
C ILE A 29 27.96 -12.53 19.23
N LEU A 30 28.01 -12.56 20.56
CA LEU A 30 26.95 -12.06 21.42
C LEU A 30 26.72 -10.56 21.22
N ILE A 31 27.79 -9.75 21.15
CA ILE A 31 27.69 -8.31 20.86
C ILE A 31 27.08 -8.08 19.47
N ALA A 32 27.57 -8.78 18.46
CA ALA A 32 27.04 -8.68 17.11
C ALA A 32 25.55 -9.06 17.05
N PHE A 33 25.15 -10.07 17.80
CA PHE A 33 23.75 -10.49 17.91
C PHE A 33 22.87 -9.44 18.59
N VAL A 34 23.36 -8.81 19.66
CA VAL A 34 22.64 -7.71 20.35
C VAL A 34 22.49 -6.49 19.44
N ILE A 35 23.55 -6.13 18.71
CA ILE A 35 23.51 -5.04 17.73
C ILE A 35 22.50 -5.37 16.62
N TRP A 36 22.53 -6.60 16.11
CA TRP A 36 21.58 -7.05 15.11
C TRP A 36 20.12 -6.99 15.62
N LEU A 37 19.83 -7.42 16.84
CA LEU A 37 18.52 -7.27 17.44
C LEU A 37 18.10 -5.80 17.58
N ALA A 38 19.03 -4.90 17.91
CA ALA A 38 18.76 -3.47 18.03
C ALA A 38 18.34 -2.82 16.70
N THR A 39 18.60 -3.44 15.54
CA THR A 39 18.12 -2.94 14.23
C THR A 39 16.66 -3.26 13.93
N GLY A 40 15.96 -3.94 14.83
CA GLY A 40 14.56 -4.30 14.67
C GLY A 40 13.55 -3.17 14.95
N PHE A 41 13.99 -1.99 15.37
CA PHE A 41 13.08 -0.87 15.56
C PHE A 41 12.70 -0.25 14.23
N TYR A 42 11.40 0.00 14.04
CA TYR A 42 10.86 0.70 12.88
C TYR A 42 9.78 1.69 13.30
N ARG A 43 9.54 2.68 12.46
CA ARG A 43 8.53 3.71 12.68
C ARG A 43 7.48 3.64 11.59
N VAL A 44 6.21 3.71 11.99
CA VAL A 44 5.06 3.83 11.10
C VAL A 44 4.57 5.29 11.16
N GLU A 45 4.47 5.94 10.02
CA GLU A 45 3.96 7.32 9.92
C GLU A 45 2.43 7.36 10.11
N PRO A 46 1.83 8.52 10.46
CA PRO A 46 0.39 8.61 10.70
C PRO A 46 -0.50 8.27 9.50
N ASP A 47 0.03 8.38 8.28
CA ASP A 47 -0.65 8.04 7.03
C ASP A 47 -0.39 6.60 6.54
N GLU A 48 0.39 5.83 7.30
CA GLU A 48 0.81 4.48 6.97
C GLU A 48 0.24 3.44 7.95
N GLN A 49 0.18 2.20 7.50
CA GLN A 49 0.01 1.03 8.36
C GLN A 49 1.19 0.08 8.20
N GLY A 50 1.72 -0.43 9.31
CA GLY A 50 2.78 -1.41 9.29
C GLY A 50 2.22 -2.81 9.05
N VAL A 51 2.75 -3.52 8.06
CA VAL A 51 2.40 -4.92 7.78
C VAL A 51 3.63 -5.78 8.00
N GLU A 52 3.57 -6.63 9.01
CA GLU A 52 4.70 -7.45 9.46
C GLU A 52 4.72 -8.81 8.74
N LEU A 53 5.86 -9.12 8.15
CA LEU A 53 6.13 -10.40 7.48
C LEU A 53 7.18 -11.18 8.26
N LEU A 54 6.84 -12.39 8.66
CA LEU A 54 7.78 -13.34 9.26
C LEU A 54 8.18 -14.37 8.22
N PHE A 55 9.47 -14.44 7.88
CA PHE A 55 10.01 -15.29 6.79
C PHE A 55 9.26 -15.12 5.46
N GLY A 56 8.79 -13.89 5.18
CA GLY A 56 8.03 -13.58 3.96
C GLY A 56 6.54 -13.94 4.00
N LYS A 57 6.06 -14.52 5.10
CA LYS A 57 4.64 -14.79 5.31
C LYS A 57 4.02 -13.66 6.13
N TRP A 58 2.88 -13.16 5.69
CA TRP A 58 2.10 -12.20 6.45
C TRP A 58 1.53 -12.86 7.73
N ASN A 59 1.70 -12.19 8.87
CA ASN A 59 1.29 -12.68 10.19
C ASN A 59 -0.09 -12.16 10.63
N GLU A 60 -0.91 -11.69 9.66
CA GLU A 60 -2.25 -11.13 9.90
C GLU A 60 -2.27 -9.95 10.91
N SER A 61 -1.11 -9.40 11.24
CA SER A 61 -0.99 -8.22 12.10
C SER A 61 -0.73 -6.98 11.26
N THR A 62 -1.54 -5.96 11.48
CA THR A 62 -1.30 -4.61 11.04
C THR A 62 -1.02 -3.74 12.25
N THR A 63 0.03 -2.93 12.20
CA THR A 63 0.42 -2.04 13.30
C THR A 63 0.00 -0.62 13.03
N ASP A 64 -0.55 0.01 14.05
CA ASP A 64 -0.95 1.42 14.05
C ASP A 64 0.25 2.36 13.97
N PRO A 65 0.05 3.66 13.65
CA PRO A 65 1.12 4.65 13.65
C PRO A 65 1.88 4.72 14.97
N GLY A 66 3.21 4.76 14.90
CA GLY A 66 4.05 4.81 16.09
C GLY A 66 5.43 4.19 15.90
N LEU A 67 6.13 4.02 17.02
CA LEU A 67 7.39 3.30 17.10
C LEU A 67 7.13 1.87 17.53
N HIS A 68 7.55 0.92 16.70
CA HIS A 68 7.37 -0.51 16.94
C HIS A 68 8.69 -1.25 16.86
N TYR A 69 8.68 -2.46 17.36
CA TYR A 69 9.81 -3.37 17.29
C TYR A 69 9.36 -4.68 16.64
N PHE A 70 10.09 -5.08 15.61
CA PHE A 70 9.91 -6.37 14.95
C PHE A 70 11.26 -7.04 14.66
N PHE A 71 11.24 -8.31 14.31
CA PHE A 71 12.48 -9.03 14.02
C PHE A 71 13.22 -8.38 12.85
N PRO A 72 14.56 -8.16 13.00
CA PRO A 72 15.34 -7.59 11.92
C PRO A 72 15.50 -8.55 10.74
N THR A 73 15.81 -7.98 9.58
CA THR A 73 16.15 -8.79 8.40
C THR A 73 17.33 -9.72 8.69
N PRO A 74 17.33 -10.98 8.21
CA PRO A 74 16.44 -11.58 7.20
C PRO A 74 15.17 -12.27 7.75
N ILE A 75 14.97 -12.32 9.06
CA ILE A 75 13.87 -13.05 9.71
C ILE A 75 12.53 -12.32 9.50
N GLY A 76 12.52 -11.02 9.80
CA GLY A 76 11.36 -10.16 9.64
C GLY A 76 11.54 -9.14 8.53
N LYS A 77 10.43 -8.72 7.94
CA LYS A 77 10.33 -7.59 7.02
C LYS A 77 9.05 -6.83 7.33
N VAL A 78 9.12 -5.51 7.35
CA VAL A 78 7.95 -4.66 7.54
C VAL A 78 7.72 -3.87 6.26
N LEU A 79 6.46 -3.82 5.83
CA LEU A 79 5.97 -2.98 4.73
C LEU A 79 5.11 -1.88 5.35
N THR A 80 5.28 -0.64 4.90
CA THR A 80 4.52 0.52 5.40
C THR A 80 3.79 1.22 4.25
N PRO A 81 2.72 0.61 3.70
CA PRO A 81 1.94 1.26 2.65
C PRO A 81 1.13 2.42 3.21
N LYS A 82 1.00 3.49 2.40
CA LYS A 82 0.16 4.64 2.72
C LYS A 82 -1.31 4.29 2.54
N VAL A 83 -2.05 4.27 3.64
CA VAL A 83 -3.48 3.90 3.68
C VAL A 83 -4.39 5.12 3.63
N GLU A 84 -3.98 6.25 4.23
CA GLU A 84 -4.76 7.49 4.22
C GLU A 84 -4.70 8.24 2.87
N ALA A 85 -3.76 7.89 2.01
CA ALA A 85 -3.63 8.49 0.70
C ALA A 85 -4.86 8.19 -0.17
N ILE A 86 -5.53 9.24 -0.65
CA ILE A 86 -6.62 9.10 -1.61
C ILE A 86 -6.02 8.69 -2.96
N ARG A 87 -6.40 7.52 -3.41
CA ARG A 87 -6.06 6.98 -4.72
C ARG A 87 -7.21 7.24 -5.68
N LYS A 88 -6.89 7.44 -6.96
CA LYS A 88 -7.91 7.64 -8.00
C LYS A 88 -7.66 6.77 -9.21
N ILE A 89 -8.74 6.19 -9.70
CA ILE A 89 -8.80 5.41 -10.92
C ILE A 89 -9.74 6.12 -11.87
N ASN A 90 -9.24 6.46 -13.05
CA ASN A 90 -10.06 7.02 -14.12
C ASN A 90 -10.57 5.89 -15.01
N VAL A 91 -11.86 5.89 -15.30
CA VAL A 91 -12.53 4.93 -16.18
C VAL A 91 -13.21 5.68 -17.31
N GLY A 92 -13.06 5.19 -18.53
CA GLY A 92 -13.53 5.85 -19.75
C GLY A 92 -12.48 6.75 -20.39
N PHE A 93 -11.53 7.26 -19.64
CA PHE A 93 -10.51 8.16 -20.17
C PHE A 93 -9.12 7.95 -19.57
N ARG A 94 -8.11 8.38 -20.32
CA ARG A 94 -6.71 8.46 -19.86
C ARG A 94 -6.23 9.89 -19.99
N SER A 95 -5.76 10.47 -18.88
CA SER A 95 -5.24 11.85 -18.86
C SER A 95 -3.73 11.86 -18.59
N ASN A 96 -2.96 12.44 -19.50
CA ASN A 96 -1.51 12.63 -19.42
C ASN A 96 -1.16 14.13 -19.33
N GLY A 97 -1.71 14.83 -18.35
CA GLY A 97 -1.42 16.24 -18.10
C GLY A 97 -1.93 17.22 -19.18
N ASN A 98 -1.50 17.09 -20.41
CA ASN A 98 -1.84 18.00 -21.51
C ASN A 98 -2.83 17.45 -22.54
N SER A 99 -3.16 16.16 -22.47
CA SER A 99 -4.11 15.53 -23.40
C SER A 99 -4.96 14.50 -22.67
N THR A 100 -6.25 14.48 -22.98
CA THR A 100 -7.18 13.43 -22.57
C THR A 100 -7.48 12.57 -23.79
N ARG A 101 -7.43 11.26 -23.61
CA ARG A 101 -7.81 10.29 -24.62
C ARG A 101 -8.94 9.44 -24.07
N ASP A 102 -10.04 9.38 -24.79
CA ASP A 102 -11.20 8.58 -24.43
C ASP A 102 -10.97 7.10 -24.73
N VAL A 103 -11.51 6.23 -23.88
CA VAL A 103 -11.47 4.77 -24.01
C VAL A 103 -12.90 4.28 -24.06
N LEU A 104 -13.51 4.32 -25.25
CA LEU A 104 -14.93 4.01 -25.48
C LEU A 104 -15.36 2.62 -24.99
N GLU A 105 -14.42 1.67 -24.94
CA GLU A 105 -14.72 0.31 -24.43
C GLU A 105 -15.09 0.32 -22.94
N GLU A 106 -14.56 1.29 -22.18
CA GLU A 106 -14.82 1.46 -20.75
C GLU A 106 -16.00 2.40 -20.46
N SER A 107 -16.23 3.41 -21.31
CA SER A 107 -17.20 4.48 -21.07
C SER A 107 -18.60 4.20 -21.67
N MET A 108 -18.67 3.40 -22.73
CA MET A 108 -19.96 3.11 -23.36
C MET A 108 -20.81 2.14 -22.55
N MET A 109 -22.00 2.57 -22.17
CA MET A 109 -22.96 1.80 -21.37
C MET A 109 -24.36 1.89 -21.96
N LEU A 110 -25.16 0.83 -21.77
CA LEU A 110 -26.55 0.76 -22.23
C LEU A 110 -27.48 1.14 -21.07
N THR A 111 -28.39 2.07 -21.33
CA THR A 111 -29.42 2.50 -20.38
C THR A 111 -30.65 1.59 -20.41
N SER A 112 -31.58 1.71 -19.43
CA SER A 112 -32.81 0.92 -19.35
C SER A 112 -33.75 1.12 -20.53
N ASP A 113 -33.69 2.29 -21.17
CA ASP A 113 -34.47 2.67 -22.35
C ASP A 113 -33.75 2.40 -23.67
N GLN A 114 -32.75 1.51 -23.65
CA GLN A 114 -31.98 1.01 -24.80
C GLN A 114 -31.18 2.08 -25.55
N ASN A 115 -30.82 3.18 -24.90
CA ASN A 115 -29.93 4.18 -25.43
C ASN A 115 -28.47 3.86 -25.03
N ILE A 116 -27.52 4.22 -25.89
CA ILE A 116 -26.10 4.15 -25.58
C ILE A 116 -25.69 5.49 -24.97
N SER A 117 -25.11 5.45 -23.78
CA SER A 117 -24.51 6.62 -23.11
C SER A 117 -23.01 6.45 -22.99
N ASP A 118 -22.29 7.55 -23.11
CA ASP A 118 -20.86 7.65 -22.89
C ASP A 118 -20.62 8.33 -21.53
N LEU A 119 -20.02 7.59 -20.59
CA LEU A 119 -19.88 7.99 -19.20
C LEU A 119 -18.44 7.86 -18.72
N ASP A 120 -17.81 9.01 -18.58
CA ASP A 120 -16.50 9.14 -17.95
C ASP A 120 -16.63 9.36 -16.45
N TYR A 121 -15.89 8.63 -15.65
CA TYR A 121 -15.91 8.80 -14.21
C TYR A 121 -14.56 8.50 -13.53
N THR A 122 -14.43 8.98 -12.32
CA THR A 122 -13.27 8.75 -11.49
C THR A 122 -13.67 8.14 -10.15
N VAL A 123 -13.09 7.01 -9.81
CA VAL A 123 -13.25 6.37 -8.50
C VAL A 123 -12.18 6.89 -7.57
N LEU A 124 -12.60 7.42 -6.42
CA LEU A 124 -11.71 7.82 -5.33
C LEU A 124 -11.85 6.81 -4.20
N TYR A 125 -10.75 6.20 -3.81
CA TYR A 125 -10.75 5.21 -2.74
C TYR A 125 -9.55 5.35 -1.80
N ARG A 126 -9.67 4.79 -0.60
CA ARG A 126 -8.59 4.63 0.38
C ARG A 126 -8.48 3.16 0.77
N ILE A 127 -7.32 2.80 1.24
CA ILE A 127 -7.08 1.45 1.77
C ILE A 127 -7.59 1.41 3.21
N LYS A 128 -8.47 0.48 3.54
CA LYS A 128 -8.99 0.26 4.90
C LYS A 128 -8.03 -0.61 5.72
N ASP A 129 -7.54 -1.66 5.11
CA ASP A 129 -6.61 -2.63 5.71
C ASP A 129 -5.46 -2.90 4.75
N ALA A 130 -4.25 -2.53 5.18
CA ALA A 130 -3.04 -2.67 4.36
C ALA A 130 -2.66 -4.13 4.09
N GLY A 131 -2.90 -5.02 5.06
CA GLY A 131 -2.57 -6.43 4.95
C GLY A 131 -3.47 -7.12 3.93
N GLN A 132 -4.77 -6.93 4.03
CA GLN A 132 -5.73 -7.48 3.09
C GLN A 132 -5.51 -6.95 1.67
N PHE A 133 -5.26 -5.65 1.55
CA PHE A 133 -4.99 -5.02 0.26
C PHE A 133 -3.74 -5.60 -0.43
N LEU A 134 -2.68 -5.89 0.32
CA LEU A 134 -1.41 -6.38 -0.24
C LEU A 134 -1.39 -7.87 -0.53
N PHE A 135 -2.16 -8.67 0.22
CA PHE A 135 -2.01 -10.13 0.19
C PHE A 135 -3.25 -10.90 -0.24
N ASN A 136 -4.45 -10.33 -0.12
CA ASN A 136 -5.68 -10.99 -0.54
C ASN A 136 -6.00 -10.74 -2.02
N LEU A 137 -5.50 -9.64 -2.60
CA LEU A 137 -5.74 -9.29 -3.99
C LEU A 137 -4.45 -9.37 -4.81
N ARG A 138 -4.52 -9.97 -5.98
CA ARG A 138 -3.36 -10.08 -6.88
C ARG A 138 -3.01 -8.74 -7.52
N ASP A 139 -4.02 -8.00 -7.96
CA ASP A 139 -3.92 -6.66 -8.51
C ASP A 139 -5.09 -5.81 -8.00
N PRO A 140 -4.88 -5.10 -6.86
CA PRO A 140 -5.96 -4.35 -6.23
C PRO A 140 -6.51 -3.22 -7.09
N GLU A 141 -5.65 -2.51 -7.84
CA GLU A 141 -6.08 -1.37 -8.65
C GLU A 141 -6.94 -1.81 -9.82
N GLU A 142 -6.53 -2.87 -10.52
CA GLU A 142 -7.33 -3.45 -11.61
C GLU A 142 -8.63 -4.07 -11.08
N THR A 143 -8.59 -4.70 -9.92
CA THR A 143 -9.79 -5.25 -9.27
C THR A 143 -10.82 -4.17 -8.97
N VAL A 144 -10.40 -3.05 -8.34
CA VAL A 144 -11.29 -1.92 -8.05
C VAL A 144 -11.86 -1.34 -9.35
N LYS A 145 -11.06 -1.24 -10.41
CA LYS A 145 -11.50 -0.75 -11.72
C LYS A 145 -12.59 -1.65 -12.30
N VAL A 146 -12.34 -2.95 -12.42
CA VAL A 146 -13.29 -3.91 -13.01
C VAL A 146 -14.60 -3.98 -12.21
N ILE A 147 -14.51 -3.96 -10.88
CA ILE A 147 -15.71 -3.92 -10.03
C ILE A 147 -16.47 -2.61 -10.24
N SER A 148 -15.78 -1.48 -10.32
CA SER A 148 -16.43 -0.18 -10.54
C SER A 148 -17.12 -0.09 -11.89
N GLU A 149 -16.54 -0.64 -12.96
CA GLU A 149 -17.18 -0.75 -14.27
C GLU A 149 -18.45 -1.61 -14.22
N SER A 150 -18.38 -2.73 -13.52
CA SER A 150 -19.53 -3.66 -13.40
C SER A 150 -20.69 -3.02 -12.62
N VAL A 151 -20.35 -2.38 -11.49
CA VAL A 151 -21.34 -1.67 -10.64
C VAL A 151 -21.99 -0.53 -11.40
N LEU A 152 -21.21 0.32 -12.06
CA LEU A 152 -21.77 1.45 -12.78
C LEU A 152 -22.65 0.99 -13.96
N ARG A 153 -22.20 -0.06 -14.66
CA ARG A 153 -22.99 -0.67 -15.76
C ARG A 153 -24.32 -1.24 -15.27
N GLU A 154 -24.35 -1.82 -14.07
CA GLU A 154 -25.59 -2.31 -13.44
C GLU A 154 -26.55 -1.15 -13.11
N VAL A 155 -26.05 -0.11 -12.42
CA VAL A 155 -26.88 1.04 -12.01
C VAL A 155 -27.38 1.84 -13.22
N VAL A 156 -26.53 2.05 -14.23
CA VAL A 156 -26.90 2.72 -15.48
C VAL A 156 -27.92 1.90 -16.26
N GLY A 157 -27.78 0.57 -16.31
CA GLY A 157 -28.74 -0.32 -16.95
C GLY A 157 -30.13 -0.30 -16.32
N GLN A 158 -30.27 0.18 -15.09
CA GLN A 158 -31.54 0.37 -14.40
C GLN A 158 -32.10 1.80 -14.53
N THR A 159 -31.33 2.73 -15.09
CA THR A 159 -31.64 4.15 -15.20
C THR A 159 -31.93 4.53 -16.67
N ASN A 160 -32.90 5.39 -16.92
CA ASN A 160 -33.17 5.94 -18.26
C ASN A 160 -32.19 7.08 -18.59
N LEU A 161 -32.00 7.35 -19.89
CA LEU A 161 -31.05 8.36 -20.37
C LEU A 161 -31.39 9.76 -19.85
N GLU A 162 -32.67 10.14 -19.84
CA GLU A 162 -33.11 11.45 -19.35
C GLU A 162 -32.73 11.63 -17.87
N GLY A 163 -32.91 10.60 -17.05
CA GLY A 163 -32.49 10.57 -15.66
C GLY A 163 -31.00 10.78 -15.49
N LEU A 164 -30.17 10.09 -16.28
CA LEU A 164 -28.71 10.24 -16.25
C LEU A 164 -28.23 11.67 -16.55
N LEU A 165 -28.91 12.34 -17.48
CA LEU A 165 -28.54 13.70 -17.90
C LEU A 165 -29.03 14.79 -16.94
N THR A 166 -29.94 14.49 -16.03
CA THR A 166 -30.61 15.48 -15.19
C THR A 166 -30.54 15.20 -13.70
N VAL A 167 -31.66 14.94 -13.06
CA VAL A 167 -31.82 14.87 -11.60
C VAL A 167 -31.24 13.57 -11.01
N SER A 168 -31.27 12.50 -11.79
CA SER A 168 -30.85 11.17 -11.29
C SER A 168 -29.33 10.95 -11.26
N ARG A 169 -28.51 11.89 -11.77
CA ARG A 169 -27.05 11.76 -11.72
C ARG A 169 -26.53 11.56 -10.29
N GLN A 170 -27.08 12.30 -9.33
CA GLN A 170 -26.71 12.16 -7.91
C GLN A 170 -27.20 10.85 -7.28
N SER A 171 -28.34 10.31 -7.74
CA SER A 171 -28.78 8.99 -7.29
C SER A 171 -27.90 7.88 -7.85
N VAL A 172 -27.58 7.95 -9.15
CA VAL A 172 -26.63 6.99 -9.78
C VAL A 172 -25.29 6.99 -9.05
N GLU A 173 -24.73 8.16 -8.74
CA GLU A 173 -23.49 8.27 -7.97
C GLU A 173 -23.61 7.63 -6.57
N ARG A 174 -24.71 7.91 -5.86
CA ARG A 174 -24.95 7.38 -4.51
C ARG A 174 -25.14 5.86 -4.52
N ASP A 175 -25.97 5.37 -5.44
CA ASP A 175 -26.29 3.96 -5.54
C ASP A 175 -25.08 3.15 -5.99
N SER A 176 -24.32 3.65 -6.97
CA SER A 176 -23.04 3.07 -7.39
C SER A 176 -22.04 3.05 -6.26
N ARG A 177 -21.92 4.13 -5.48
CA ARG A 177 -21.01 4.20 -4.34
C ARG A 177 -21.40 3.18 -3.26
N SER A 178 -22.69 3.05 -2.97
CA SER A 178 -23.19 2.10 -1.96
C SER A 178 -22.91 0.66 -2.36
N LEU A 179 -23.20 0.30 -3.61
CA LEU A 179 -22.96 -1.04 -4.14
C LEU A 179 -21.46 -1.36 -4.24
N LEU A 180 -20.66 -0.39 -4.68
CA LEU A 180 -19.21 -0.53 -4.75
C LEU A 180 -18.59 -0.76 -3.36
N GLN A 181 -19.08 -0.04 -2.33
CA GLN A 181 -18.64 -0.22 -0.97
C GLN A 181 -19.00 -1.61 -0.41
N GLU A 182 -20.20 -2.09 -0.71
CA GLU A 182 -20.65 -3.43 -0.29
C GLU A 182 -19.81 -4.56 -0.91
N LEU A 183 -19.38 -4.39 -2.17
CA LEU A 183 -18.57 -5.39 -2.87
C LEU A 183 -17.08 -5.37 -2.48
N LEU A 184 -16.58 -4.23 -1.98
CA LEU A 184 -15.17 -4.07 -1.62
C LEU A 184 -14.88 -4.23 -0.12
N ASP A 185 -15.87 -4.23 0.76
CA ASP A 185 -15.75 -4.48 2.20
C ASP A 185 -15.78 -5.97 2.53
#